data_fdd19cc5afc145581e9e13b11e64071f
#
_entry.id   fdd19cc5afc145581e9e13b11e64071f
#
_cell.length_a   1.000
_cell.length_b   1.000
_cell.length_c   1.000
_cell.angle_alpha   90.00
_cell.angle_beta   90.00
_cell.angle_gamma   90.00
#
_symmetry.space_group_name_H-M   'P 1'
#
loop_
_entity.id
_entity.type
_entity.pdbx_description
1 polymer ?
#
loop_
_entity_poly.entity_id
_entity_poly.type
_entity_poly.pdbx_seq_one_letter_code
_entity_poly.pdbx_strand_id
1 'polypeptide(L)'
;HKRGMRIILDGVFNHCGSFNKWMDREKIYEKDGGYEPGAYLTADSPYRDFFLFGDQDGWPDNDSYEGWWGHNTLPKLNYEGSKKLYQYVLDIAKRWLSPPYSIDGWRLDVAADLGHSPEMNHRFWRDFRKTVKEVNPDALILAEHYGDASDWLSGDQWDTVMNYDAFMEPISWFLTGLEKHSERKDEHLLHNSQAFMCSMLSNMSRMQTGSLYAAMNELSNHDHSRFLTRTNRMVGRLYKPEDAENAEKGINYGTFRSGALIQMTWPGAPTIYYGDEAGVCGWTDPDNRRTFPWGKEDLELTEFHRYLTGIRNRTPAFRRGAFKSLLAENGMIAYGRFDADEQGVVVVNSEDYAQRV
;
A
#
# COMPACT_ATOMS: atom_id res chain seq x y z
N HIS A 1 -3.99 -6.29 20.87
CA HIS A 1 -3.59 -7.70 21.17
C HIS A 1 -4.64 -8.45 22.00
N LYS A 2 -5.31 -7.82 22.98
CA LYS A 2 -6.33 -8.50 23.82
C LYS A 2 -7.48 -9.15 23.01
N ARG A 3 -7.73 -8.68 21.79
CA ARG A 3 -8.75 -9.22 20.85
C ARG A 3 -8.14 -10.12 19.76
N GLY A 4 -6.87 -10.53 19.88
CA GLY A 4 -6.15 -11.31 18.87
C GLY A 4 -5.73 -10.53 17.61
N MET A 5 -5.89 -9.19 17.61
CA MET A 5 -5.45 -8.33 16.51
C MET A 5 -3.96 -8.04 16.59
N ARG A 6 -3.31 -7.95 15.44
CA ARG A 6 -1.93 -7.49 15.27
C ARG A 6 -1.93 -6.06 14.76
N ILE A 7 -0.83 -5.34 15.02
CA ILE A 7 -0.67 -3.93 14.65
C ILE A 7 0.59 -3.79 13.80
N ILE A 8 0.43 -3.24 12.60
CA ILE A 8 1.51 -2.84 11.71
C ILE A 8 1.47 -1.31 11.66
N LEU A 9 2.59 -0.65 11.99
CA LEU A 9 2.69 0.81 11.90
C LEU A 9 3.28 1.24 10.56
N ASP A 10 2.92 2.43 10.15
CA ASP A 10 3.49 3.09 8.98
C ASP A 10 4.82 3.75 9.32
N GLY A 11 5.87 3.40 8.58
CA GLY A 11 7.22 3.91 8.71
C GLY A 11 7.57 4.82 7.55
N VAL A 12 7.30 6.12 7.69
CA VAL A 12 7.70 7.15 6.73
C VAL A 12 9.14 7.53 7.03
N PHE A 13 10.09 6.83 6.42
CA PHE A 13 11.53 6.96 6.70
C PHE A 13 12.33 7.60 5.57
N ASN A 14 11.75 7.77 4.37
CA ASN A 14 12.41 8.42 3.25
C ASN A 14 12.53 9.94 3.41
N HIS A 15 11.54 10.56 4.01
CA HIS A 15 11.41 12.00 4.20
C HIS A 15 10.73 12.31 5.52
N CYS A 16 10.65 13.60 5.87
CA CYS A 16 9.81 14.05 6.98
C CYS A 16 8.95 15.23 6.53
N GLY A 17 7.99 15.66 7.35
CA GLY A 17 7.29 16.92 7.10
C GLY A 17 8.21 18.11 7.36
N SER A 18 8.07 19.20 6.61
CA SER A 18 8.84 20.44 6.79
C SER A 18 8.65 21.05 8.17
N PHE A 19 7.49 20.78 8.80
CA PHE A 19 7.18 21.18 10.18
C PHE A 19 7.81 20.28 11.27
N ASN A 20 8.52 19.20 10.89
CA ASN A 20 9.22 18.35 11.86
C ASN A 20 10.32 19.16 12.55
N LYS A 21 10.51 18.96 13.85
CA LYS A 21 11.53 19.69 14.66
C LYS A 21 12.96 19.61 14.09
N TRP A 22 13.27 18.61 13.27
CA TRP A 22 14.59 18.50 12.64
C TRP A 22 14.80 19.54 11.54
N MET A 23 13.72 19.91 10.83
CA MET A 23 13.73 20.95 9.79
C MET A 23 13.24 22.29 10.34
N ASP A 24 12.07 22.30 10.99
CA ASP A 24 11.37 23.45 11.59
C ASP A 24 11.19 24.65 10.64
N ARG A 25 10.86 24.36 9.38
CA ARG A 25 10.64 25.41 8.35
C ARG A 25 9.51 26.36 8.74
N GLU A 26 8.49 25.88 9.39
CA GLU A 26 7.32 26.63 9.85
C GLU A 26 7.56 27.36 11.19
N LYS A 27 8.78 27.26 11.77
CA LYS A 27 9.20 27.94 13.01
C LYS A 27 8.27 27.66 14.20
N ILE A 28 7.84 26.40 14.32
CA ILE A 28 6.96 25.94 15.39
C ILE A 28 7.75 25.76 16.68
N TYR A 29 8.91 25.10 16.60
CA TYR A 29 9.74 24.73 17.74
C TYR A 29 10.69 25.84 18.18
N GLU A 30 11.08 26.77 17.28
CA GLU A 30 11.87 27.92 17.60
C GLU A 30 11.27 28.76 18.74
N LYS A 31 9.94 28.89 18.78
CA LYS A 31 9.20 29.68 19.74
C LYS A 31 9.12 29.10 21.13
N ASP A 32 9.24 27.78 21.25
CA ASP A 32 9.06 27.07 22.53
C ASP A 32 10.32 27.07 23.41
N GLY A 33 11.49 27.43 22.86
CA GLY A 33 12.75 27.59 23.62
C GLY A 33 13.27 26.28 24.29
N GLY A 34 12.59 25.17 24.12
CA GLY A 34 12.93 23.86 24.71
C GLY A 34 13.50 22.86 23.71
N TYR A 35 13.65 23.25 22.46
CA TYR A 35 14.16 22.39 21.38
C TYR A 35 15.44 22.97 20.78
N GLU A 36 16.28 22.08 20.27
CA GLU A 36 17.43 22.50 19.44
C GLU A 36 16.91 23.12 18.13
N PRO A 37 17.60 24.11 17.57
CA PRO A 37 17.17 24.77 16.33
C PRO A 37 17.11 23.77 15.17
N GLY A 38 16.05 23.87 14.36
CA GLY A 38 15.89 23.06 13.13
C GLY A 38 16.96 23.38 12.07
N ALA A 39 17.16 22.46 11.15
CA ALA A 39 18.17 22.60 10.11
C ALA A 39 17.88 23.73 9.11
N TYR A 40 16.62 24.14 8.97
CA TYR A 40 16.22 25.29 8.16
C TYR A 40 16.73 26.62 8.74
N LEU A 41 16.74 26.73 10.07
CA LEU A 41 16.97 27.99 10.78
C LEU A 41 18.44 28.41 10.84
N THR A 42 19.34 27.42 10.98
CA THR A 42 20.78 27.72 11.17
C THR A 42 21.68 26.59 10.68
N ALA A 43 22.86 26.96 10.16
CA ALA A 43 23.91 26.02 9.77
C ALA A 43 24.45 25.21 10.95
N ASP A 44 24.37 25.74 12.19
CA ASP A 44 24.86 25.09 13.42
C ASP A 44 23.86 24.11 14.02
N SER A 45 22.72 23.86 13.34
CA SER A 45 21.72 22.91 13.79
C SER A 45 22.30 21.51 13.98
N PRO A 46 22.02 20.80 15.11
CA PRO A 46 22.42 19.41 15.31
C PRO A 46 21.74 18.43 14.34
N TYR A 47 20.79 18.90 13.55
CA TYR A 47 20.06 18.17 12.52
C TYR A 47 20.49 18.54 11.09
N ARG A 48 21.49 19.43 10.94
CA ARG A 48 21.99 19.95 9.66
C ARG A 48 22.28 18.82 8.67
N ASP A 49 22.99 17.78 9.12
CA ASP A 49 23.42 16.66 8.28
C ASP A 49 22.31 15.64 7.99
N PHE A 50 21.12 15.82 8.59
CA PHE A 50 19.97 14.97 8.28
C PHE A 50 19.39 15.27 6.90
N PHE A 51 19.81 16.39 6.28
CA PHE A 51 19.32 16.86 5.00
C PHE A 51 20.48 17.28 4.10
N LEU A 52 20.22 17.28 2.79
CA LEU A 52 21.14 17.86 1.81
C LEU A 52 20.69 19.28 1.48
N PHE A 53 21.62 20.25 1.58
CA PHE A 53 21.40 21.62 1.19
C PHE A 53 22.28 21.97 -0.02
N GLY A 54 21.68 22.58 -1.04
CA GLY A 54 22.38 23.03 -2.25
C GLY A 54 23.22 24.27 -2.02
N ASP A 55 22.71 25.22 -1.21
CA ASP A 55 23.41 26.44 -0.83
C ASP A 55 23.95 26.32 0.59
N GLN A 56 25.28 26.42 0.74
CA GLN A 56 25.95 26.29 2.03
C GLN A 56 26.01 27.61 2.81
N ASP A 57 25.71 28.71 2.16
CA ASP A 57 25.71 30.09 2.73
C ASP A 57 24.28 30.63 2.89
N GLY A 58 23.25 29.85 2.59
CA GLY A 58 21.86 30.27 2.53
C GLY A 58 21.16 30.50 3.87
N TRP A 59 21.86 30.33 5.02
CA TRP A 59 21.29 30.59 6.33
C TRP A 59 21.33 32.10 6.72
N PRO A 60 20.36 32.52 7.56
CA PRO A 60 19.24 31.74 8.13
C PRO A 60 18.14 31.49 7.09
N ASP A 61 17.22 30.56 7.46
CA ASP A 61 16.04 30.23 6.65
C ASP A 61 16.39 29.60 5.27
N ASN A 62 17.23 28.59 5.29
CA ASN A 62 17.76 27.98 4.06
C ASN A 62 16.76 27.06 3.37
N ASP A 63 16.15 27.53 2.27
CA ASP A 63 15.19 26.80 1.42
C ASP A 63 15.86 25.87 0.38
N SER A 64 17.19 25.79 0.33
CA SER A 64 17.91 25.01 -0.69
C SER A 64 18.00 23.50 -0.41
N TYR A 65 17.27 23.01 0.58
CA TYR A 65 17.27 21.58 0.91
C TYR A 65 16.57 20.73 -0.14
N GLU A 66 17.02 19.48 -0.28
CA GLU A 66 16.40 18.51 -1.17
C GLU A 66 15.04 18.06 -0.60
N GLY A 67 13.98 18.22 -1.39
CA GLY A 67 12.66 17.65 -1.12
C GLY A 67 12.43 16.38 -1.93
N TRP A 68 11.71 15.40 -1.36
CA TRP A 68 11.28 14.22 -2.10
C TRP A 68 10.42 14.64 -3.30
N TRP A 69 10.81 14.22 -4.50
CA TRP A 69 10.24 14.66 -5.79
C TRP A 69 10.17 16.20 -5.96
N GLY A 70 11.07 16.93 -5.30
CA GLY A 70 11.11 18.39 -5.34
C GLY A 70 10.08 19.11 -4.46
N HIS A 71 9.32 18.38 -3.65
CA HIS A 71 8.35 18.96 -2.72
C HIS A 71 9.05 19.52 -1.47
N ASN A 72 9.04 20.83 -1.32
CA ASN A 72 9.65 21.51 -0.15
C ASN A 72 8.93 21.24 1.18
N THR A 73 7.71 20.72 1.15
CA THR A 73 6.98 20.25 2.33
C THR A 73 7.42 18.87 2.82
N LEU A 74 8.23 18.16 2.01
CA LEU A 74 8.69 16.78 2.25
C LEU A 74 10.22 16.69 2.17
N PRO A 75 10.97 17.31 3.11
CA PRO A 75 12.43 17.27 3.16
C PRO A 75 12.94 15.82 3.14
N LYS A 76 13.79 15.48 2.15
CA LYS A 76 14.37 14.14 2.02
C LYS A 76 15.48 13.91 3.04
N LEU A 77 15.50 12.72 3.65
CA LEU A 77 16.45 12.37 4.70
C LEU A 77 17.78 11.83 4.11
N ASN A 78 18.89 12.34 4.64
CA ASN A 78 20.25 12.07 4.17
C ASN A 78 20.93 10.97 4.99
N TYR A 79 20.67 9.72 4.63
CA TYR A 79 21.26 8.54 5.27
C TYR A 79 22.76 8.35 4.98
N GLU A 80 23.23 8.83 3.84
CA GLU A 80 24.64 8.81 3.45
C GLU A 80 25.48 9.76 4.29
N GLY A 81 24.96 10.96 4.55
CA GLY A 81 25.67 12.02 5.28
C GLY A 81 25.56 11.92 6.79
N SER A 82 24.57 11.22 7.34
CA SER A 82 24.32 11.25 8.77
C SER A 82 24.21 9.86 9.42
N LYS A 83 25.29 9.41 10.04
CA LYS A 83 25.28 8.20 10.87
C LYS A 83 24.33 8.33 12.07
N LYS A 84 24.14 9.54 12.60
CA LYS A 84 23.23 9.84 13.70
C LYS A 84 21.77 9.58 13.26
N LEU A 85 21.37 10.07 12.09
CA LEU A 85 20.06 9.81 11.52
C LEU A 85 19.85 8.31 11.28
N TYR A 86 20.82 7.68 10.62
CA TYR A 86 20.78 6.24 10.31
C TYR A 86 20.49 5.41 11.55
N GLN A 87 21.29 5.59 12.61
CA GLN A 87 21.10 4.87 13.87
C GLN A 87 19.78 5.23 14.55
N TYR A 88 19.40 6.51 14.52
CA TYR A 88 18.15 6.97 15.13
C TYR A 88 16.92 6.27 14.56
N VAL A 89 16.86 6.08 13.24
CA VAL A 89 15.72 5.39 12.61
C VAL A 89 15.70 3.90 12.95
N LEU A 90 16.87 3.23 13.02
CA LEU A 90 16.96 1.85 13.51
C LEU A 90 16.51 1.72 14.98
N ASP A 91 16.87 2.68 15.82
CA ASP A 91 16.45 2.72 17.23
C ASP A 91 14.93 2.95 17.37
N ILE A 92 14.33 3.75 16.49
CA ILE A 92 12.86 3.90 16.40
C ILE A 92 12.23 2.55 16.04
N ALA A 93 12.73 1.87 15.02
CA ALA A 93 12.21 0.57 14.63
C ALA A 93 12.22 -0.42 15.80
N LYS A 94 13.34 -0.50 16.51
CA LYS A 94 13.51 -1.33 17.71
C LYS A 94 12.55 -0.93 18.83
N ARG A 95 12.43 0.37 19.11
CA ARG A 95 11.62 0.90 20.21
C ARG A 95 10.16 0.52 20.07
N TRP A 96 9.57 0.67 18.89
CA TRP A 96 8.15 0.38 18.68
C TRP A 96 7.85 -1.11 18.69
N LEU A 97 8.80 -1.96 18.32
CA LEU A 97 8.68 -3.43 18.44
C LEU A 97 8.84 -3.92 19.89
N SER A 98 9.43 -3.11 20.77
CA SER A 98 9.68 -3.44 22.15
C SER A 98 8.52 -3.00 23.07
N PRO A 99 8.38 -3.61 24.29
CA PRO A 99 7.45 -3.12 25.29
C PRO A 99 7.69 -1.64 25.63
N PRO A 100 6.64 -0.84 25.92
CA PRO A 100 5.24 -1.25 26.07
C PRO A 100 4.44 -1.30 24.77
N TYR A 101 5.02 -0.92 23.62
CA TYR A 101 4.31 -0.77 22.34
C TYR A 101 4.07 -2.13 21.69
N SER A 102 5.13 -2.92 21.48
CA SER A 102 5.10 -4.30 20.97
C SER A 102 4.29 -4.44 19.68
N ILE A 103 4.55 -3.61 18.68
CA ILE A 103 3.91 -3.74 17.37
C ILE A 103 4.33 -5.04 16.68
N ASP A 104 3.55 -5.51 15.72
CA ASP A 104 3.78 -6.77 15.01
C ASP A 104 4.43 -6.59 13.63
N GLY A 105 4.71 -5.37 13.22
CA GLY A 105 5.38 -5.10 11.94
C GLY A 105 5.39 -3.64 11.52
N TRP A 106 6.02 -3.40 10.37
CA TRP A 106 6.16 -2.11 9.72
C TRP A 106 5.62 -2.16 8.30
N ARG A 107 4.80 -1.20 7.91
CA ARG A 107 4.60 -0.81 6.51
C ARG A 107 5.60 0.31 6.22
N LEU A 108 6.33 0.22 5.15
CA LEU A 108 7.41 1.14 4.79
C LEU A 108 6.97 2.00 3.62
N ASP A 109 6.77 3.28 3.89
CA ASP A 109 6.38 4.29 2.91
C ASP A 109 7.50 4.54 1.91
N VAL A 110 7.17 4.53 0.61
CA VAL A 110 8.09 4.75 -0.53
C VAL A 110 9.47 4.13 -0.33
N ALA A 111 9.50 2.89 0.09
CA ALA A 111 10.69 2.22 0.60
C ALA A 111 11.86 2.16 -0.41
N ALA A 112 11.56 2.07 -1.70
CA ALA A 112 12.57 2.04 -2.76
C ALA A 112 13.31 3.39 -2.93
N ASP A 113 12.70 4.49 -2.51
CA ASP A 113 13.27 5.85 -2.68
C ASP A 113 14.19 6.26 -1.52
N LEU A 114 14.26 5.47 -0.44
CA LEU A 114 15.08 5.79 0.74
C LEU A 114 16.57 5.86 0.38
N GLY A 115 17.23 6.92 0.86
CA GLY A 115 18.63 7.20 0.54
C GLY A 115 18.80 7.87 -0.83
N HIS A 116 20.05 8.14 -1.22
CA HIS A 116 20.41 8.82 -2.47
C HIS A 116 21.14 7.88 -3.45
N SER A 117 21.34 6.63 -3.05
CA SER A 117 21.95 5.59 -3.89
C SER A 117 21.30 4.23 -3.69
N PRO A 118 21.25 3.36 -4.72
CA PRO A 118 20.78 1.99 -4.58
C PRO A 118 21.56 1.22 -3.50
N GLU A 119 22.86 1.43 -3.40
CA GLU A 119 23.72 0.78 -2.42
C GLU A 119 23.33 1.14 -0.98
N MET A 120 23.00 2.42 -0.72
CA MET A 120 22.52 2.87 0.58
C MET A 120 21.15 2.27 0.87
N ASN A 121 20.22 2.31 -0.09
CA ASN A 121 18.90 1.75 0.05
C ASN A 121 18.95 0.28 0.49
N HIS A 122 19.61 -0.56 -0.29
CA HIS A 122 19.73 -1.98 0.01
C HIS A 122 20.46 -2.26 1.33
N ARG A 123 21.53 -1.50 1.65
CA ARG A 123 22.24 -1.63 2.93
C ARG A 123 21.33 -1.30 4.11
N PHE A 124 20.61 -0.16 4.02
CA PHE A 124 19.71 0.26 5.08
C PHE A 124 18.62 -0.78 5.36
N TRP A 125 17.99 -1.32 4.32
CA TRP A 125 16.91 -2.29 4.50
C TRP A 125 17.41 -3.63 5.05
N ARG A 126 18.65 -4.03 4.77
CA ARG A 126 19.27 -5.20 5.43
C ARG A 126 19.49 -4.94 6.93
N ASP A 127 20.02 -3.79 7.28
CA ASP A 127 20.24 -3.43 8.69
C ASP A 127 18.91 -3.23 9.42
N PHE A 128 17.92 -2.65 8.76
CA PHE A 128 16.57 -2.52 9.30
C PHE A 128 15.94 -3.89 9.56
N ARG A 129 15.99 -4.80 8.59
CA ARG A 129 15.52 -6.18 8.78
C ARG A 129 16.22 -6.85 9.93
N LYS A 130 17.53 -6.78 9.99
CA LYS A 130 18.30 -7.36 11.09
C LYS A 130 17.81 -6.82 12.43
N THR A 131 17.68 -5.51 12.57
CA THR A 131 17.19 -4.85 13.80
C THR A 131 15.79 -5.30 14.18
N VAL A 132 14.88 -5.37 13.21
CA VAL A 132 13.48 -5.80 13.42
C VAL A 132 13.41 -7.25 13.86
N LYS A 133 14.10 -8.16 13.14
CA LYS A 133 14.04 -9.60 13.41
C LYS A 133 14.80 -10.02 14.68
N GLU A 134 15.78 -9.24 15.13
CA GLU A 134 16.44 -9.43 16.43
C GLU A 134 15.48 -9.15 17.60
N VAL A 135 14.56 -8.22 17.46
CA VAL A 135 13.56 -7.90 18.49
C VAL A 135 12.37 -8.84 18.43
N ASN A 136 11.84 -9.05 17.23
CA ASN A 136 10.69 -9.93 16.98
C ASN A 136 10.87 -10.63 15.63
N PRO A 137 11.27 -11.90 15.59
CA PRO A 137 11.48 -12.64 14.34
C PRO A 137 10.20 -12.78 13.50
N ASP A 138 9.01 -12.69 14.12
CA ASP A 138 7.71 -12.79 13.47
C ASP A 138 7.17 -11.44 12.98
N ALA A 139 7.83 -10.32 13.30
CA ALA A 139 7.39 -9.00 12.87
C ALA A 139 7.47 -8.87 11.35
N LEU A 140 6.36 -8.42 10.74
CA LEU A 140 6.27 -8.25 9.29
C LEU A 140 6.98 -6.97 8.83
N ILE A 141 7.71 -7.06 7.72
CA ILE A 141 8.27 -5.92 6.99
C ILE A 141 7.59 -5.88 5.61
N LEU A 142 6.62 -4.99 5.48
CA LEU A 142 5.81 -4.78 4.29
C LEU A 142 6.18 -3.44 3.66
N ALA A 143 6.59 -3.43 2.40
CA ALA A 143 7.00 -2.20 1.73
C ALA A 143 5.95 -1.70 0.73
N GLU A 144 5.82 -0.39 0.64
CA GLU A 144 5.20 0.23 -0.52
C GLU A 144 6.22 0.31 -1.65
N HIS A 145 5.86 -0.29 -2.78
CA HIS A 145 6.65 -0.23 -4.00
C HIS A 145 5.78 -0.47 -5.22
N TYR A 146 6.01 0.31 -6.27
CA TYR A 146 5.44 0.12 -7.60
C TYR A 146 6.44 -0.58 -8.51
N GLY A 147 6.00 -1.55 -9.28
CA GLY A 147 6.83 -2.33 -10.18
C GLY A 147 7.44 -3.57 -9.55
N ASP A 148 8.56 -4.01 -10.11
CA ASP A 148 9.24 -5.25 -9.71
C ASP A 148 10.03 -5.09 -8.41
N ALA A 149 9.57 -5.76 -7.36
CA ALA A 149 10.20 -5.75 -6.04
C ALA A 149 11.20 -6.88 -5.80
N SER A 150 11.52 -7.70 -6.82
CA SER A 150 12.32 -8.91 -6.66
C SER A 150 13.69 -8.69 -6.01
N ASP A 151 14.32 -7.52 -6.26
CA ASP A 151 15.62 -7.16 -5.69
C ASP A 151 15.60 -7.01 -4.16
N TRP A 152 14.45 -6.68 -3.58
CA TRP A 152 14.27 -6.54 -2.13
C TRP A 152 13.64 -7.76 -1.46
N LEU A 153 13.04 -8.68 -2.25
CA LEU A 153 12.32 -9.84 -1.75
C LEU A 153 13.19 -11.12 -1.70
N SER A 154 14.51 -10.98 -1.75
CA SER A 154 15.46 -12.10 -1.69
C SER A 154 15.59 -12.74 -0.30
N GLY A 155 14.86 -12.24 0.72
CA GLY A 155 14.82 -12.78 2.08
C GLY A 155 15.70 -12.04 3.08
N ASP A 156 16.46 -11.06 2.65
CA ASP A 156 17.39 -10.27 3.46
C ASP A 156 16.96 -8.81 3.70
N GLN A 157 15.84 -8.37 3.11
CA GLN A 157 15.32 -7.01 3.21
C GLN A 157 13.83 -7.02 3.58
N TRP A 158 12.92 -6.84 2.63
CA TRP A 158 11.47 -6.86 2.91
C TRP A 158 10.93 -8.28 2.94
N ASP A 159 9.88 -8.50 3.72
CA ASP A 159 9.13 -9.76 3.69
C ASP A 159 8.17 -9.80 2.50
N THR A 160 7.51 -8.67 2.22
CA THR A 160 6.47 -8.55 1.20
C THR A 160 6.20 -7.10 0.83
N VAL A 161 5.25 -6.88 -0.08
CA VAL A 161 4.86 -5.56 -0.60
C VAL A 161 3.35 -5.33 -0.58
N MET A 162 2.95 -4.05 -0.67
CA MET A 162 1.62 -3.67 -1.14
C MET A 162 1.49 -4.13 -2.59
N ASN A 163 0.52 -4.99 -2.87
CA ASN A 163 0.50 -5.79 -4.10
C ASN A 163 -0.19 -5.05 -5.25
N TYR A 164 0.44 -4.00 -5.75
CA TYR A 164 -0.12 -3.19 -6.83
C TYR A 164 -0.11 -3.93 -8.17
N ASP A 165 1.05 -4.40 -8.61
CA ASP A 165 1.23 -4.96 -9.95
C ASP A 165 0.74 -6.40 -10.09
N ALA A 166 0.84 -7.21 -9.02
CA ALA A 166 0.38 -8.60 -9.03
C ALA A 166 -1.06 -8.76 -8.51
N PHE A 167 -1.79 -7.67 -8.22
CA PHE A 167 -3.17 -7.74 -7.73
C PHE A 167 -4.02 -6.54 -8.12
N MET A 168 -3.79 -5.34 -7.53
CA MET A 168 -4.70 -4.20 -7.65
C MET A 168 -4.91 -3.75 -9.09
N GLU A 169 -3.83 -3.51 -9.80
CA GLU A 169 -3.84 -2.94 -11.14
C GLU A 169 -4.48 -3.88 -12.18
N PRO A 170 -4.10 -5.17 -12.25
CA PRO A 170 -4.75 -6.10 -13.19
C PRO A 170 -6.25 -6.28 -12.94
N ILE A 171 -6.67 -6.32 -11.66
CA ILE A 171 -8.10 -6.43 -11.31
C ILE A 171 -8.86 -5.18 -11.74
N SER A 172 -8.28 -4.00 -11.50
CA SER A 172 -8.88 -2.74 -11.90
C SER A 172 -9.13 -2.69 -13.41
N TRP A 173 -8.11 -2.97 -14.20
CA TRP A 173 -8.23 -3.02 -15.65
C TRP A 173 -9.26 -4.05 -16.13
N PHE A 174 -9.19 -5.28 -15.63
CA PHE A 174 -10.07 -6.37 -16.05
C PHE A 174 -11.55 -6.11 -15.75
N LEU A 175 -11.86 -5.63 -14.54
CA LEU A 175 -13.24 -5.47 -14.10
C LEU A 175 -13.84 -4.10 -14.45
N THR A 176 -13.01 -3.07 -14.63
CA THR A 176 -13.51 -1.71 -14.81
C THR A 176 -13.02 -0.99 -16.06
N GLY A 177 -11.94 -1.48 -16.68
CA GLY A 177 -11.28 -0.77 -17.78
C GLY A 177 -10.51 0.47 -17.34
N LEU A 178 -10.38 0.70 -16.02
CA LEU A 178 -9.69 1.86 -15.45
C LEU A 178 -8.40 1.44 -14.73
N GLU A 179 -7.39 2.30 -14.79
CA GLU A 179 -6.26 2.18 -13.88
C GLU A 179 -6.64 2.61 -12.45
N LYS A 180 -5.78 2.32 -11.49
CA LYS A 180 -6.05 2.48 -10.05
C LYS A 180 -6.41 3.89 -9.56
N HIS A 181 -6.03 4.96 -10.28
CA HIS A 181 -6.38 6.34 -9.92
C HIS A 181 -7.66 6.84 -10.60
N SER A 182 -8.24 6.08 -11.56
CA SER A 182 -9.35 6.51 -12.42
C SER A 182 -8.97 7.65 -13.40
N GLU A 183 -7.72 7.80 -13.73
CA GLU A 183 -7.24 8.87 -14.64
C GLU A 183 -7.09 8.38 -16.07
N ARG A 184 -6.95 7.07 -16.27
CA ARG A 184 -6.83 6.45 -17.60
C ARG A 184 -7.81 5.30 -17.76
N LYS A 185 -8.33 5.18 -18.98
CA LYS A 185 -9.23 4.12 -19.39
C LYS A 185 -8.69 3.40 -20.61
N ASP A 186 -8.80 2.06 -20.61
CA ASP A 186 -8.50 1.21 -21.76
C ASP A 186 -9.58 0.14 -21.92
N GLU A 187 -10.42 0.31 -22.94
CA GLU A 187 -11.51 -0.62 -23.27
C GLU A 187 -11.01 -1.99 -23.74
N HIS A 188 -9.76 -2.10 -24.23
CA HIS A 188 -9.18 -3.39 -24.65
C HIS A 188 -8.78 -4.27 -23.47
N LEU A 189 -8.61 -3.69 -22.28
CA LEU A 189 -8.32 -4.42 -21.05
C LEU A 189 -9.59 -4.81 -20.28
N LEU A 190 -10.67 -4.07 -20.47
CA LEU A 190 -11.97 -4.39 -19.88
C LEU A 190 -12.43 -5.77 -20.37
N HIS A 191 -12.79 -6.66 -19.44
CA HIS A 191 -13.21 -8.05 -19.71
C HIS A 191 -12.15 -8.93 -20.43
N ASN A 192 -10.91 -8.46 -20.56
CA ASN A 192 -9.83 -9.22 -21.18
C ASN A 192 -9.22 -10.23 -20.22
N SER A 193 -9.84 -11.40 -20.15
CA SER A 193 -9.45 -12.49 -19.23
C SER A 193 -8.03 -12.97 -19.45
N GLN A 194 -7.57 -13.02 -20.71
CA GLN A 194 -6.21 -13.48 -21.04
C GLN A 194 -5.17 -12.46 -20.59
N ALA A 195 -5.36 -11.18 -20.88
CA ALA A 195 -4.47 -10.12 -20.43
C ALA A 195 -4.40 -10.07 -18.90
N PHE A 196 -5.54 -10.19 -18.22
CA PHE A 196 -5.63 -10.29 -16.77
C PHE A 196 -4.80 -11.45 -16.23
N MET A 197 -5.09 -12.67 -16.69
CA MET A 197 -4.42 -13.89 -16.18
C MET A 197 -2.92 -13.87 -16.46
N CYS A 198 -2.50 -13.43 -17.65
CA CYS A 198 -1.09 -13.29 -18.00
C CYS A 198 -0.38 -12.28 -17.09
N SER A 199 -0.98 -11.11 -16.85
CA SER A 199 -0.42 -10.09 -15.96
C SER A 199 -0.29 -10.61 -14.53
N MET A 200 -1.35 -11.21 -13.98
CA MET A 200 -1.35 -11.76 -12.63
C MET A 200 -0.26 -12.84 -12.46
N LEU A 201 -0.19 -13.81 -13.37
CA LEU A 201 0.78 -14.91 -13.29
C LEU A 201 2.22 -14.42 -13.48
N SER A 202 2.46 -13.50 -14.41
CA SER A 202 3.78 -12.93 -14.65
C SER A 202 4.32 -12.20 -13.41
N ASN A 203 3.49 -11.36 -12.79
CA ASN A 203 3.90 -10.63 -11.58
C ASN A 203 4.04 -11.55 -10.35
N MET A 204 3.13 -12.51 -10.19
CA MET A 204 3.26 -13.53 -9.13
C MET A 204 4.56 -14.31 -9.23
N SER A 205 5.02 -14.64 -10.45
CA SER A 205 6.23 -15.43 -10.68
C SER A 205 7.53 -14.74 -10.25
N ARG A 206 7.50 -13.42 -10.05
CA ARG A 206 8.62 -12.61 -9.55
C ARG A 206 8.77 -12.63 -8.04
N MET A 207 7.78 -13.15 -7.32
CA MET A 207 7.79 -13.21 -5.86
C MET A 207 8.11 -14.61 -5.36
N GLN A 208 8.90 -14.70 -4.31
CA GLN A 208 9.01 -15.96 -3.56
C GLN A 208 7.66 -16.30 -2.91
N THR A 209 7.39 -17.59 -2.74
CA THR A 209 6.10 -18.06 -2.21
C THR A 209 5.72 -17.40 -0.89
N GLY A 210 6.66 -17.25 0.05
CA GLY A 210 6.41 -16.59 1.34
C GLY A 210 5.99 -15.13 1.17
N SER A 211 6.69 -14.38 0.31
CA SER A 211 6.38 -12.98 0.00
C SER A 211 5.02 -12.85 -0.68
N LEU A 212 4.72 -13.72 -1.66
CA LEU A 212 3.43 -13.73 -2.36
C LEU A 212 2.25 -13.97 -1.43
N TYR A 213 2.35 -14.95 -0.52
CA TYR A 213 1.24 -15.29 0.39
C TYR A 213 1.04 -14.27 1.51
N ALA A 214 2.03 -13.44 1.78
CA ALA A 214 1.95 -12.31 2.69
C ALA A 214 1.64 -10.97 1.97
N ALA A 215 1.66 -10.94 0.62
CA ALA A 215 1.46 -9.73 -0.17
C ALA A 215 0.08 -9.11 0.11
N MET A 216 0.07 -7.79 0.29
CA MET A 216 -1.11 -7.01 0.66
C MET A 216 -2.03 -6.83 -0.54
N ASN A 217 -3.00 -7.74 -0.68
CA ASN A 217 -4.00 -7.72 -1.76
C ASN A 217 -5.11 -6.74 -1.43
N GLU A 218 -5.08 -5.57 -2.02
CA GLU A 218 -6.05 -4.50 -1.80
C GLU A 218 -6.77 -4.10 -3.10
N LEU A 219 -8.03 -3.72 -2.98
CA LEU A 219 -8.81 -3.15 -4.09
C LEU A 219 -8.74 -1.62 -4.06
N SER A 220 -8.67 -1.04 -2.89
CA SER A 220 -8.56 0.39 -2.62
C SER A 220 -7.52 0.65 -1.56
N ASN A 221 -6.97 1.86 -1.54
CA ASN A 221 -6.15 2.36 -0.44
C ASN A 221 -6.25 3.89 -0.33
N HIS A 222 -5.39 4.49 0.49
CA HIS A 222 -5.41 5.91 0.81
C HIS A 222 -4.89 6.83 -0.32
N ASP A 223 -4.28 6.29 -1.38
CA ASP A 223 -3.78 7.06 -2.53
C ASP A 223 -4.66 6.92 -3.77
N HIS A 224 -5.26 5.74 -3.95
CA HIS A 224 -5.99 5.39 -5.16
C HIS A 224 -7.50 5.65 -5.02
N SER A 225 -8.19 5.78 -6.14
CA SER A 225 -9.65 5.85 -6.10
C SER A 225 -10.26 4.58 -5.50
N ARG A 226 -11.38 4.71 -4.82
CA ARG A 226 -12.12 3.56 -4.28
C ARG A 226 -12.52 2.61 -5.40
N PHE A 227 -12.36 1.30 -5.18
CA PHE A 227 -12.71 0.32 -6.21
C PHE A 227 -14.21 0.37 -6.55
N LEU A 228 -15.08 0.63 -5.58
CA LEU A 228 -16.50 0.83 -5.83
C LEU A 228 -16.75 2.00 -6.79
N THR A 229 -16.03 3.12 -6.65
CA THR A 229 -16.07 4.24 -7.60
C THR A 229 -15.61 3.81 -8.99
N ARG A 230 -14.48 3.08 -9.10
CA ARG A 230 -13.99 2.60 -10.40
C ARG A 230 -14.97 1.72 -11.15
N THR A 231 -15.92 1.07 -10.46
CA THR A 231 -16.95 0.26 -11.10
C THR A 231 -17.93 1.08 -11.96
N ASN A 232 -17.97 2.41 -11.83
CA ASN A 232 -18.73 3.29 -12.70
C ASN A 232 -18.11 3.47 -14.10
N ARG A 233 -16.86 3.00 -14.27
CA ARG A 233 -16.08 3.06 -15.53
C ARG A 233 -15.87 4.47 -16.07
N MET A 234 -15.91 5.48 -15.19
CA MET A 234 -15.70 6.88 -15.52
C MET A 234 -14.28 7.32 -15.15
N VAL A 235 -13.60 7.99 -16.07
CA VAL A 235 -12.39 8.76 -15.73
C VAL A 235 -12.82 9.98 -14.91
N GLY A 236 -12.14 10.23 -13.79
CA GLY A 236 -12.47 11.35 -12.93
C GLY A 236 -11.49 11.56 -11.78
N ARG A 237 -11.53 12.78 -11.26
CA ARG A 237 -10.76 13.21 -10.08
C ARG A 237 -11.54 14.34 -9.39
N LEU A 238 -11.25 14.57 -8.11
CA LEU A 238 -11.77 15.71 -7.38
C LEU A 238 -10.98 16.98 -7.73
N TYR A 239 -11.51 17.80 -8.65
CA TYR A 239 -10.97 19.13 -8.96
C TYR A 239 -11.76 20.25 -8.29
N LYS A 240 -13.06 20.01 -8.04
CA LYS A 240 -14.00 20.93 -7.38
C LYS A 240 -15.02 20.11 -6.56
N PRO A 241 -15.68 20.71 -5.57
CA PRO A 241 -16.59 20.00 -4.66
C PRO A 241 -17.67 19.17 -5.36
N GLU A 242 -18.20 19.64 -6.51
CA GLU A 242 -19.26 18.94 -7.25
C GLU A 242 -18.79 17.62 -7.86
N ASP A 243 -17.48 17.45 -8.06
CA ASP A 243 -16.93 16.20 -8.60
C ASP A 243 -17.05 15.04 -7.60
N ALA A 244 -17.15 15.33 -6.29
CA ALA A 244 -17.31 14.31 -5.26
C ALA A 244 -18.59 13.47 -5.45
N GLU A 245 -19.69 14.07 -5.92
CA GLU A 245 -20.95 13.35 -6.19
C GLU A 245 -20.80 12.39 -7.37
N ASN A 246 -19.93 12.68 -8.33
CA ASN A 246 -19.73 11.82 -9.50
C ASN A 246 -19.05 10.49 -9.14
N ALA A 247 -18.33 10.44 -8.02
CA ALA A 247 -17.71 9.22 -7.51
C ALA A 247 -18.73 8.12 -7.14
N GLU A 248 -19.98 8.51 -6.86
CA GLU A 248 -21.06 7.61 -6.44
C GLU A 248 -22.05 7.28 -7.58
N LYS A 249 -21.99 8.01 -8.71
CA LYS A 249 -22.91 7.83 -9.82
C LYS A 249 -22.51 6.65 -10.70
N GLY A 250 -23.47 5.79 -11.01
CA GLY A 250 -23.27 4.68 -11.94
C GLY A 250 -22.40 3.53 -11.41
N ILE A 251 -22.20 3.44 -10.11
CA ILE A 251 -21.47 2.33 -9.47
C ILE A 251 -22.14 0.98 -9.74
N ASN A 252 -21.35 -0.07 -9.86
CA ASN A 252 -21.80 -1.43 -10.11
C ASN A 252 -21.41 -2.39 -8.98
N TYR A 253 -22.36 -2.74 -8.15
CA TYR A 253 -22.18 -3.64 -7.02
C TYR A 253 -21.80 -5.08 -7.44
N GLY A 254 -22.25 -5.54 -8.61
CA GLY A 254 -21.87 -6.85 -9.15
C GLY A 254 -20.36 -6.93 -9.45
N THR A 255 -19.85 -5.90 -10.13
CA THR A 255 -18.43 -5.74 -10.43
C THR A 255 -17.62 -5.64 -9.13
N PHE A 256 -18.09 -4.86 -8.15
CA PHE A 256 -17.45 -4.73 -6.85
C PHE A 256 -17.37 -6.08 -6.12
N ARG A 257 -18.48 -6.83 -6.06
CA ARG A 257 -18.54 -8.16 -5.45
C ARG A 257 -17.60 -9.16 -6.14
N SER A 258 -17.44 -9.07 -7.45
CA SER A 258 -16.46 -9.88 -8.20
C SER A 258 -15.02 -9.58 -7.78
N GLY A 259 -14.67 -8.30 -7.64
CA GLY A 259 -13.37 -7.88 -7.11
C GLY A 259 -13.12 -8.40 -5.68
N ALA A 260 -14.10 -8.24 -4.79
CA ALA A 260 -14.01 -8.70 -3.41
C ALA A 260 -13.90 -10.24 -3.31
N LEU A 261 -14.60 -11.00 -4.19
CA LEU A 261 -14.45 -12.45 -4.28
C LEU A 261 -13.01 -12.84 -4.67
N ILE A 262 -12.46 -12.19 -5.70
CA ILE A 262 -11.06 -12.43 -6.10
C ILE A 262 -10.13 -12.09 -4.94
N GLN A 263 -10.32 -10.95 -4.27
CA GLN A 263 -9.50 -10.51 -3.14
C GLN A 263 -9.45 -11.57 -2.02
N MET A 264 -10.58 -12.16 -1.68
CA MET A 264 -10.67 -13.13 -0.58
C MET A 264 -10.17 -14.54 -0.95
N THR A 265 -9.99 -14.84 -2.23
CA THR A 265 -9.68 -16.20 -2.71
C THR A 265 -8.34 -16.32 -3.46
N TRP A 266 -7.78 -15.19 -3.93
CA TRP A 266 -6.48 -15.15 -4.61
C TRP A 266 -5.31 -15.38 -3.62
N PRO A 267 -4.13 -15.90 -4.07
CA PRO A 267 -2.93 -15.96 -3.23
C PRO A 267 -2.52 -14.57 -2.72
N GLY A 268 -2.29 -14.46 -1.41
CA GLY A 268 -1.93 -13.22 -0.74
C GLY A 268 -2.77 -12.95 0.51
N ALA A 269 -2.53 -11.83 1.16
CA ALA A 269 -3.24 -11.35 2.34
C ALA A 269 -4.33 -10.34 1.93
N PRO A 270 -5.62 -10.70 1.94
CA PRO A 270 -6.68 -9.75 1.60
C PRO A 270 -6.68 -8.59 2.58
N THR A 271 -6.67 -7.39 2.05
CA THR A 271 -6.60 -6.15 2.80
C THR A 271 -7.76 -5.25 2.42
N ILE A 272 -8.66 -5.01 3.35
CA ILE A 272 -9.83 -4.15 3.16
C ILE A 272 -9.42 -2.73 3.57
N TYR A 273 -9.49 -1.78 2.63
CA TYR A 273 -9.41 -0.37 2.97
C TYR A 273 -10.71 0.03 3.69
N TYR A 274 -10.59 0.67 4.86
CA TYR A 274 -11.76 0.98 5.68
C TYR A 274 -12.88 1.63 4.86
N GLY A 275 -14.09 1.16 5.04
CA GLY A 275 -15.27 1.66 4.33
C GLY A 275 -15.58 0.99 3.00
N ASP A 276 -14.68 0.22 2.38
CA ASP A 276 -15.01 -0.57 1.19
C ASP A 276 -16.14 -1.57 1.51
N GLU A 277 -16.08 -2.18 2.70
CA GLU A 277 -17.13 -3.09 3.21
C GLU A 277 -18.44 -2.38 3.54
N ALA A 278 -18.42 -1.06 3.65
CA ALA A 278 -19.57 -0.22 3.99
C ALA A 278 -20.09 0.64 2.83
N GLY A 279 -19.54 0.45 1.62
CA GLY A 279 -19.98 1.12 0.40
C GLY A 279 -19.44 2.54 0.20
N VAL A 280 -18.31 2.87 0.85
CA VAL A 280 -17.70 4.20 0.67
C VAL A 280 -17.11 4.34 -0.73
N CYS A 281 -17.51 5.39 -1.42
CA CYS A 281 -16.96 5.84 -2.69
C CYS A 281 -15.94 6.98 -2.49
N GLY A 282 -15.15 7.27 -3.53
CA GLY A 282 -14.23 8.41 -3.57
C GLY A 282 -13.25 8.29 -4.73
N TRP A 283 -12.92 9.42 -5.33
CA TRP A 283 -11.81 9.55 -6.26
C TRP A 283 -10.48 9.35 -5.53
N THR A 284 -9.36 9.49 -6.22
CA THR A 284 -8.04 9.43 -5.60
C THR A 284 -7.87 10.47 -4.48
N ASP A 285 -6.82 10.33 -3.66
CA ASP A 285 -6.51 11.26 -2.55
C ASP A 285 -6.75 12.75 -2.94
N PRO A 286 -7.45 13.54 -2.11
CA PRO A 286 -7.94 13.25 -0.74
C PRO A 286 -9.36 12.67 -0.66
N ASP A 287 -10.11 12.54 -1.76
CA ASP A 287 -11.53 12.19 -1.75
C ASP A 287 -11.79 10.74 -1.31
N ASN A 288 -10.86 9.82 -1.55
CA ASN A 288 -10.92 8.43 -1.07
C ASN A 288 -10.86 8.29 0.46
N ARG A 289 -10.44 9.34 1.18
CA ARG A 289 -10.29 9.37 2.65
C ARG A 289 -11.54 9.89 3.36
N ARG A 290 -12.72 9.71 2.78
CA ARG A 290 -14.00 10.07 3.39
C ARG A 290 -14.18 9.34 4.72
N THR A 291 -14.92 9.95 5.66
CA THR A 291 -15.20 9.35 6.95
C THR A 291 -16.02 8.06 6.83
N PHE A 292 -15.81 7.13 7.76
CA PHE A 292 -16.61 5.91 7.81
C PHE A 292 -18.09 6.26 8.09
N PRO A 293 -19.05 5.69 7.37
CA PRO A 293 -20.46 6.09 7.41
C PRO A 293 -21.21 5.43 8.61
N TRP A 294 -20.78 5.71 9.82
CA TRP A 294 -21.38 5.13 11.04
C TRP A 294 -22.90 5.26 11.09
N GLY A 295 -23.59 4.12 11.19
CA GLY A 295 -25.05 4.03 11.20
C GLY A 295 -25.73 4.24 9.85
N LYS A 296 -24.94 4.31 8.76
CA LYS A 296 -25.39 4.45 7.37
C LYS A 296 -24.63 3.51 6.43
N GLU A 297 -24.04 2.46 6.99
CA GLU A 297 -23.29 1.46 6.25
C GLU A 297 -24.17 0.74 5.23
N ASP A 298 -23.61 0.40 4.06
CA ASP A 298 -24.24 -0.57 3.17
C ASP A 298 -24.21 -1.96 3.80
N LEU A 299 -25.35 -2.34 4.39
CA LEU A 299 -25.45 -3.60 5.14
C LEU A 299 -25.32 -4.83 4.25
N GLU A 300 -25.73 -4.75 2.97
CA GLU A 300 -25.56 -5.87 2.03
C GLU A 300 -24.09 -6.12 1.71
N LEU A 301 -23.31 -5.05 1.50
CA LEU A 301 -21.86 -5.18 1.31
C LEU A 301 -21.15 -5.66 2.57
N THR A 302 -21.55 -5.16 3.73
CA THR A 302 -20.99 -5.59 5.02
C THR A 302 -21.22 -7.10 5.24
N GLU A 303 -22.44 -7.60 5.02
CA GLU A 303 -22.76 -9.01 5.15
C GLU A 303 -22.04 -9.85 4.08
N PHE A 304 -21.90 -9.34 2.86
CA PHE A 304 -21.14 -10.01 1.81
C PHE A 304 -19.65 -10.19 2.20
N HIS A 305 -19.01 -9.14 2.72
CA HIS A 305 -17.63 -9.24 3.22
C HIS A 305 -17.53 -10.21 4.41
N ARG A 306 -18.49 -10.18 5.32
CA ARG A 306 -18.55 -11.13 6.45
C ARG A 306 -18.67 -12.57 5.96
N TYR A 307 -19.49 -12.81 4.94
CA TYR A 307 -19.65 -14.12 4.31
C TYR A 307 -18.34 -14.60 3.66
N LEU A 308 -17.70 -13.76 2.84
CA LEU A 308 -16.44 -14.09 2.17
C LEU A 308 -15.28 -14.32 3.15
N THR A 309 -15.13 -13.47 4.16
CA THR A 309 -14.12 -13.66 5.20
C THR A 309 -14.37 -14.95 5.99
N GLY A 310 -15.64 -15.29 6.22
CA GLY A 310 -16.03 -16.56 6.82
C GLY A 310 -15.64 -17.76 5.97
N ILE A 311 -15.84 -17.71 4.65
CA ILE A 311 -15.40 -18.76 3.71
C ILE A 311 -13.88 -18.90 3.80
N ARG A 312 -13.12 -17.80 3.60
CA ARG A 312 -11.66 -17.84 3.64
C ARG A 312 -11.13 -18.41 4.95
N ASN A 313 -11.71 -18.03 6.08
CA ASN A 313 -11.26 -18.50 7.39
C ASN A 313 -11.50 -19.99 7.61
N ARG A 314 -12.57 -20.54 7.03
CA ARG A 314 -12.91 -21.98 7.14
C ARG A 314 -12.23 -22.86 6.08
N THR A 315 -11.69 -22.26 4.99
CA THR A 315 -11.12 -22.97 3.84
C THR A 315 -9.60 -22.75 3.79
N PRO A 316 -8.79 -23.65 4.38
CA PRO A 316 -7.32 -23.57 4.34
C PRO A 316 -6.76 -23.40 2.93
N ALA A 317 -7.37 -24.03 1.92
CA ALA A 317 -6.96 -23.88 0.53
C ALA A 317 -6.95 -22.41 0.05
N PHE A 318 -7.90 -21.56 0.47
CA PHE A 318 -7.88 -20.13 0.12
C PHE A 318 -6.83 -19.33 0.88
N ARG A 319 -6.38 -19.79 2.04
CA ARG A 319 -5.35 -19.12 2.83
C ARG A 319 -3.93 -19.48 2.40
N ARG A 320 -3.65 -20.77 2.23
CA ARG A 320 -2.31 -21.33 2.01
C ARG A 320 -2.18 -22.31 0.85
N GLY A 321 -3.30 -22.66 0.20
CA GLY A 321 -3.31 -23.64 -0.86
C GLY A 321 -2.59 -23.15 -2.13
N ALA A 322 -2.11 -24.10 -2.92
CA ALA A 322 -1.55 -23.83 -4.23
C ALA A 322 -2.58 -23.22 -5.17
N PHE A 323 -2.10 -22.59 -6.24
CA PHE A 323 -2.92 -21.92 -7.25
C PHE A 323 -2.77 -22.62 -8.60
N LYS A 324 -3.89 -22.71 -9.35
CA LYS A 324 -3.89 -23.16 -10.74
C LYS A 324 -4.92 -22.37 -11.54
N SER A 325 -4.50 -21.72 -12.63
CA SER A 325 -5.41 -21.17 -13.63
C SER A 325 -6.13 -22.31 -14.37
N LEU A 326 -7.43 -22.20 -14.51
CA LEU A 326 -8.28 -23.22 -15.18
C LEU A 326 -8.90 -22.68 -16.47
N LEU A 327 -9.33 -21.41 -16.48
CA LEU A 327 -9.97 -20.74 -17.61
C LEU A 327 -9.61 -19.25 -17.62
N ALA A 328 -9.39 -18.70 -18.82
CA ALA A 328 -9.25 -17.27 -19.05
C ALA A 328 -9.71 -16.93 -20.48
N GLU A 329 -11.02 -16.80 -20.70
CA GLU A 329 -11.59 -16.51 -22.02
C GLU A 329 -12.95 -15.81 -21.91
N ASN A 330 -13.30 -15.02 -22.91
CA ASN A 330 -14.62 -14.41 -23.06
C ASN A 330 -15.12 -13.65 -21.82
N GLY A 331 -14.26 -12.86 -21.16
CA GLY A 331 -14.65 -12.15 -19.94
C GLY A 331 -14.79 -13.04 -18.70
N MET A 332 -14.54 -14.35 -18.82
CA MET A 332 -14.55 -15.29 -17.70
C MET A 332 -13.14 -15.65 -17.26
N ILE A 333 -12.98 -15.83 -15.97
CA ILE A 333 -11.82 -16.47 -15.36
C ILE A 333 -12.26 -17.58 -14.42
N ALA A 334 -11.51 -18.68 -14.41
CA ALA A 334 -11.65 -19.69 -13.37
C ALA A 334 -10.27 -20.10 -12.87
N TYR A 335 -10.16 -20.34 -11.57
CA TYR A 335 -8.94 -20.83 -10.94
C TYR A 335 -9.23 -21.76 -9.77
N GLY A 336 -8.33 -22.69 -9.57
CA GLY A 336 -8.34 -23.63 -8.44
C GLY A 336 -7.40 -23.17 -7.34
N ARG A 337 -7.82 -23.35 -6.10
CA ARG A 337 -6.99 -23.26 -4.89
C ARG A 337 -7.09 -24.62 -4.19
N PHE A 338 -5.96 -25.20 -3.84
CA PHE A 338 -5.94 -26.56 -3.27
C PHE A 338 -4.76 -26.75 -2.32
N ASP A 339 -4.98 -27.52 -1.28
CA ASP A 339 -3.95 -28.07 -0.41
C ASP A 339 -4.11 -29.61 -0.33
N ALA A 340 -3.50 -30.24 0.68
CA ALA A 340 -3.53 -31.71 0.81
C ALA A 340 -4.94 -32.27 1.09
N ASP A 341 -5.82 -31.49 1.73
CA ASP A 341 -7.06 -31.99 2.31
C ASP A 341 -8.31 -31.46 1.60
N GLU A 342 -8.19 -30.30 0.94
CA GLU A 342 -9.34 -29.66 0.31
C GLU A 342 -8.98 -28.86 -0.94
N GLN A 343 -10.00 -28.58 -1.73
CA GLN A 343 -9.87 -27.75 -2.93
C GLN A 343 -11.08 -26.83 -3.08
N GLY A 344 -10.85 -25.68 -3.68
CA GLY A 344 -11.89 -24.73 -4.06
C GLY A 344 -11.69 -24.27 -5.49
N VAL A 345 -12.77 -24.12 -6.24
CA VAL A 345 -12.78 -23.51 -7.57
C VAL A 345 -13.52 -22.18 -7.49
N VAL A 346 -12.92 -21.15 -8.04
CA VAL A 346 -13.51 -19.83 -8.15
C VAL A 346 -13.76 -19.54 -9.63
N VAL A 347 -14.97 -19.10 -9.94
CA VAL A 347 -15.37 -18.71 -11.29
C VAL A 347 -15.90 -17.27 -11.22
N VAL A 348 -15.41 -16.40 -12.07
CA VAL A 348 -15.87 -15.02 -12.19
C VAL A 348 -16.23 -14.76 -13.65
N ASN A 349 -17.45 -14.31 -13.87
CA ASN A 349 -17.91 -13.77 -15.14
C ASN A 349 -17.97 -12.24 -15.00
N SER A 350 -17.16 -11.53 -15.76
CA SER A 350 -17.13 -10.06 -15.74
C SER A 350 -18.12 -9.42 -16.72
N GLU A 351 -18.72 -10.22 -17.58
CA GLU A 351 -19.71 -9.75 -18.59
C GLU A 351 -21.12 -9.65 -18.01
N ASP A 352 -21.98 -8.86 -18.66
CA ASP A 352 -23.35 -8.63 -18.24
C ASP A 352 -24.34 -9.71 -18.70
N TYR A 353 -23.85 -10.78 -19.33
CA TYR A 353 -24.65 -11.91 -19.80
C TYR A 353 -24.18 -13.23 -19.24
N ALA A 354 -25.11 -14.20 -19.14
CA ALA A 354 -24.80 -15.54 -18.63
C ALA A 354 -23.94 -16.33 -19.62
N GLN A 355 -22.92 -17.00 -19.11
CA GLN A 355 -22.03 -17.86 -19.86
C GLN A 355 -22.03 -19.26 -19.26
N ARG A 356 -21.67 -20.28 -20.08
CA ARG A 356 -21.47 -21.65 -19.62
C ARG A 356 -19.96 -21.91 -19.49
N VAL A 357 -19.57 -22.51 -18.38
CA VAL A 357 -18.21 -22.98 -18.08
C VAL A 357 -18.11 -24.46 -18.38
#